data_094ea56a28d26e3638e7106ca986d44e
#
_entry.id   094ea56a28d26e3638e7106ca986d44e
#
_cell.length_a   1.000
_cell.length_b   1.000
_cell.length_c   1.000
_cell.angle_alpha   90.00
_cell.angle_beta   90.00
_cell.angle_gamma   90.00
#
_symmetry.space_group_name_H-M   'P 1'
#
loop_
_entity.id
_entity.type
_entity.pdbx_description
1 polymer ?
#
loop_
_entity_poly.entity_id
_entity_poly.type
_entity_poly.pdbx_seq_one_letter_code
_entity_poly.pdbx_strand_id
1 'polypeptide(L)'
;VNQLGYQVFYSGQKSYNGVCILFKGNAEFISDRIPGFSDEQKRVLAVEWKGILIINIYVPNGGEIGSEKFDYKMNWLGAFCLWIKELNKTFKKIIVLGDFNIAPTDLDVHDPVLWQDKTLCSKRERGFLKDLKELGLIETFRQIDEDTRAFTWWDYRGGSFRKNHGLRIDLILASATLIEHISESSVDVTPRGWEKPSDHAPVSILIDT
;
A
#
# COMPACT_ATOMS: atom_id res chain seq x y z
N VAL A 1 -16.24 5.90 15.69
CA VAL A 1 -15.06 6.64 15.23
C VAL A 1 -15.03 8.00 15.92
N ASN A 2 -16.04 8.86 15.75
CA ASN A 2 -16.09 10.21 16.35
C ASN A 2 -16.05 10.19 17.89
N GLN A 3 -16.70 9.22 18.56
CA GLN A 3 -16.66 9.06 20.02
C GLN A 3 -15.24 8.78 20.58
N LEU A 4 -14.33 8.26 19.72
CA LEU A 4 -12.92 8.02 20.06
C LEU A 4 -12.01 9.20 19.68
N GLY A 5 -12.59 10.34 19.24
CA GLY A 5 -11.86 11.54 18.85
C GLY A 5 -11.19 11.46 17.47
N TYR A 6 -11.57 10.48 16.64
CA TYR A 6 -11.10 10.40 15.25
C TYR A 6 -12.05 11.11 14.30
N GLN A 7 -11.48 11.81 13.35
CA GLN A 7 -12.13 12.28 12.13
C GLN A 7 -11.82 11.30 10.99
N VAL A 8 -12.57 11.36 9.89
CA VAL A 8 -12.42 10.47 8.76
C VAL A 8 -12.64 11.20 7.44
N PHE A 9 -11.71 10.97 6.50
CA PHE A 9 -11.99 11.12 5.08
C PHE A 9 -12.13 9.74 4.46
N TYR A 10 -13.02 9.59 3.50
CA TYR A 10 -13.21 8.33 2.78
C TYR A 10 -13.61 8.57 1.33
N SER A 11 -13.24 7.63 0.48
CA SER A 11 -13.70 7.52 -0.89
C SER A 11 -14.15 6.08 -1.11
N GLY A 12 -15.42 5.88 -1.37
CA GLY A 12 -16.03 4.55 -1.46
C GLY A 12 -17.12 4.49 -2.51
N GLN A 13 -17.52 3.28 -2.86
CA GLN A 13 -18.60 2.99 -3.81
C GLN A 13 -19.44 1.83 -3.32
N LYS A 14 -20.59 1.59 -3.97
CA LYS A 14 -21.44 0.43 -3.65
C LYS A 14 -20.70 -0.85 -4.04
N SER A 15 -20.61 -1.80 -3.13
CA SER A 15 -20.03 -3.14 -3.22
C SER A 15 -18.51 -3.17 -3.07
N TYR A 16 -17.73 -3.07 -4.13
CA TYR A 16 -16.27 -3.26 -4.09
C TYR A 16 -15.50 -1.95 -4.03
N ASN A 17 -14.24 -2.05 -3.62
CA ASN A 17 -13.29 -0.95 -3.50
C ASN A 17 -13.66 0.05 -2.39
N GLY A 18 -12.76 0.96 -2.13
CA GLY A 18 -12.91 2.00 -1.13
C GLY A 18 -11.68 2.10 -0.26
N VAL A 19 -11.36 3.34 0.09
CA VAL A 19 -10.25 3.70 0.98
C VAL A 19 -10.70 4.74 1.97
N CYS A 20 -10.12 4.73 3.17
CA CYS A 20 -10.38 5.77 4.16
C CYS A 20 -9.12 6.09 4.95
N ILE A 21 -9.06 7.30 5.49
CA ILE A 21 -8.02 7.75 6.42
C ILE A 21 -8.71 8.27 7.67
N LEU A 22 -8.38 7.66 8.82
CA LEU A 22 -8.81 8.12 10.13
C LEU A 22 -7.67 8.86 10.80
N PHE A 23 -7.94 10.04 11.35
CA PHE A 23 -6.91 10.88 11.94
C PHE A 23 -7.42 11.62 13.18
N LYS A 24 -6.49 12.08 14.02
CA LYS A 24 -6.75 13.00 15.13
C LYS A 24 -6.18 14.37 14.81
N GLY A 25 -6.89 15.41 15.24
CA GLY A 25 -6.54 16.79 14.92
C GLY A 25 -7.07 17.22 13.56
N ASN A 26 -6.38 18.18 12.91
CA ASN A 26 -6.79 18.72 11.62
C ASN A 26 -6.04 18.05 10.48
N ALA A 27 -6.73 17.76 9.39
CA ALA A 27 -6.17 17.33 8.13
C ALA A 27 -6.91 18.04 7.00
N GLU A 28 -6.23 18.25 5.89
CA GLU A 28 -6.78 18.86 4.67
C GLU A 28 -6.97 17.77 3.60
N PHE A 29 -8.15 17.75 2.98
CA PHE A 29 -8.43 16.87 1.85
C PHE A 29 -7.70 17.37 0.62
N ILE A 30 -6.96 16.49 -0.06
CA ILE A 30 -6.20 16.82 -1.27
C ILE A 30 -6.87 16.22 -2.51
N SER A 31 -7.12 14.90 -2.52
CA SER A 31 -7.74 14.23 -3.67
C SER A 31 -8.32 12.87 -3.30
N ASP A 32 -9.37 12.44 -4.00
CA ASP A 32 -9.93 11.09 -3.95
C ASP A 32 -9.76 10.32 -5.28
N ARG A 33 -8.88 10.82 -6.16
CA ARG A 33 -8.59 10.25 -7.48
C ARG A 33 -7.19 10.61 -7.96
N ILE A 34 -6.70 9.91 -8.96
CA ILE A 34 -5.48 10.28 -9.69
C ILE A 34 -5.88 11.32 -10.74
N PRO A 35 -5.39 12.57 -10.64
CA PRO A 35 -5.71 13.61 -11.63
C PRO A 35 -5.30 13.21 -13.05
N GLY A 36 -6.18 13.43 -14.01
CA GLY A 36 -5.93 13.09 -15.42
C GLY A 36 -6.11 11.62 -15.79
N PHE A 37 -6.40 10.75 -14.83
CA PHE A 37 -6.75 9.36 -15.07
C PHE A 37 -8.26 9.15 -14.84
N SER A 38 -8.96 8.77 -15.91
CA SER A 38 -10.40 8.50 -15.84
C SER A 38 -10.63 7.14 -15.23
N ASP A 39 -11.05 7.12 -13.96
CA ASP A 39 -11.32 5.91 -13.20
C ASP A 39 -12.53 6.13 -12.29
N GLU A 40 -13.53 5.26 -12.41
CA GLU A 40 -14.71 5.28 -11.54
C GLU A 40 -14.46 4.57 -10.21
N GLN A 41 -13.43 3.74 -10.13
CA GLN A 41 -13.14 2.94 -8.94
C GLN A 41 -12.48 3.79 -7.84
N LYS A 42 -12.96 3.60 -6.62
CA LYS A 42 -12.52 4.35 -5.44
C LYS A 42 -11.32 3.66 -4.79
N ARG A 43 -10.11 4.02 -5.26
CA ARG A 43 -8.85 3.34 -4.91
C ARG A 43 -7.78 4.25 -4.35
N VAL A 44 -8.05 5.55 -4.27
CA VAL A 44 -7.09 6.56 -3.82
C VAL A 44 -7.75 7.54 -2.88
N LEU A 45 -7.02 7.93 -1.84
CA LEU A 45 -7.37 9.04 -0.98
C LEU A 45 -6.09 9.72 -0.50
N ALA A 46 -5.97 11.01 -0.73
CA ALA A 46 -4.84 11.82 -0.30
C ALA A 46 -5.29 12.93 0.63
N VAL A 47 -4.58 13.08 1.74
CA VAL A 47 -4.80 14.14 2.74
C VAL A 47 -3.47 14.73 3.16
N GLU A 48 -3.46 16.00 3.55
CA GLU A 48 -2.34 16.59 4.26
C GLU A 48 -2.63 16.61 5.78
N TRP A 49 -1.75 16.03 6.55
CA TRP A 49 -1.85 16.01 8.01
C TRP A 49 -0.50 16.38 8.63
N LYS A 50 -0.47 17.45 9.43
CA LYS A 50 0.74 17.95 10.09
C LYS A 50 1.93 18.20 9.13
N GLY A 51 1.66 18.69 7.92
CA GLY A 51 2.68 18.96 6.90
C GLY A 51 3.21 17.71 6.19
N ILE A 52 2.56 16.56 6.36
CA ILE A 52 2.84 15.31 5.67
C ILE A 52 1.69 14.99 4.73
N LEU A 53 1.97 14.80 3.45
CA LEU A 53 1.01 14.26 2.49
C LEU A 53 0.90 12.75 2.69
N ILE A 54 -0.27 12.29 3.09
CA ILE A 54 -0.59 10.87 3.29
C ILE A 54 -1.51 10.42 2.18
N ILE A 55 -1.10 9.41 1.43
CA ILE A 55 -1.85 8.83 0.30
C ILE A 55 -2.15 7.38 0.61
N ASN A 56 -3.43 7.07 0.84
CA ASN A 56 -3.90 5.69 0.98
C ASN A 56 -4.35 5.16 -0.37
N ILE A 57 -3.82 3.99 -0.77
CA ILE A 57 -4.10 3.36 -2.06
C ILE A 57 -4.58 1.92 -1.91
N TYR A 58 -5.42 1.52 -2.84
CA TYR A 58 -5.80 0.14 -3.08
C TYR A 58 -5.54 -0.19 -4.55
N VAL A 59 -4.33 -0.66 -4.85
CA VAL A 59 -3.91 -0.99 -6.21
C VAL A 59 -4.79 -2.11 -6.78
N PRO A 60 -5.22 -2.05 -8.05
CA PRO A 60 -5.94 -3.15 -8.68
C PRO A 60 -5.20 -4.48 -8.55
N ASN A 61 -5.92 -5.57 -8.27
CA ASN A 61 -5.29 -6.89 -8.17
C ASN A 61 -4.63 -7.33 -9.49
N GLY A 62 -5.28 -7.09 -10.62
CA GLY A 62 -4.74 -7.40 -11.95
C GLY A 62 -5.18 -8.75 -12.53
N GLY A 63 -5.71 -9.66 -11.72
CA GLY A 63 -6.16 -10.99 -12.22
C GLY A 63 -5.00 -11.80 -12.84
N GLU A 64 -5.09 -12.16 -14.11
CA GLU A 64 -4.04 -12.88 -14.83
C GLU A 64 -3.20 -11.94 -15.69
N ILE A 65 -1.89 -12.21 -15.78
CA ILE A 65 -0.98 -11.47 -16.67
C ILE A 65 -1.46 -11.62 -18.12
N GLY A 66 -1.54 -10.48 -18.82
CA GLY A 66 -2.06 -10.40 -20.19
C GLY A 66 -3.58 -10.27 -20.29
N SER A 67 -4.30 -10.21 -19.17
CA SER A 67 -5.73 -9.89 -19.17
C SER A 67 -5.99 -8.38 -19.19
N GLU A 68 -7.19 -7.97 -19.57
CA GLU A 68 -7.65 -6.57 -19.49
C GLU A 68 -7.53 -6.00 -18.06
N LYS A 69 -7.72 -6.85 -17.03
CA LYS A 69 -7.55 -6.46 -15.62
C LYS A 69 -6.09 -6.15 -15.29
N PHE A 70 -5.16 -6.91 -15.89
CA PHE A 70 -3.74 -6.64 -15.72
C PHE A 70 -3.32 -5.36 -16.44
N ASP A 71 -3.84 -5.13 -17.66
CA ASP A 71 -3.59 -3.89 -18.39
C ASP A 71 -4.16 -2.67 -17.66
N TYR A 72 -5.36 -2.80 -17.10
CA TYR A 72 -5.92 -1.76 -16.22
C TYR A 72 -5.00 -1.48 -15.01
N LYS A 73 -4.50 -2.51 -14.33
CA LYS A 73 -3.54 -2.36 -13.24
C LYS A 73 -2.30 -1.59 -13.68
N MET A 74 -1.70 -1.97 -14.81
CA MET A 74 -0.48 -1.33 -15.31
C MET A 74 -0.71 0.14 -15.70
N ASN A 75 -1.85 0.45 -16.32
CA ASN A 75 -2.24 1.82 -16.65
C ASN A 75 -2.45 2.66 -15.38
N TRP A 76 -3.11 2.08 -14.38
CA TRP A 76 -3.33 2.72 -13.08
C TRP A 76 -2.00 3.03 -12.38
N LEU A 77 -1.07 2.07 -12.35
CA LEU A 77 0.25 2.23 -11.76
C LEU A 77 1.08 3.32 -12.47
N GLY A 78 1.03 3.35 -13.81
CA GLY A 78 1.68 4.40 -14.60
C GLY A 78 1.13 5.79 -14.30
N ALA A 79 -0.21 5.92 -14.24
CA ALA A 79 -0.85 7.18 -13.89
C ALA A 79 -0.50 7.63 -12.46
N PHE A 80 -0.43 6.68 -11.52
CA PHE A 80 -0.04 6.96 -10.15
C PHE A 80 1.41 7.48 -10.04
N CYS A 81 2.37 6.87 -10.75
CA CYS A 81 3.75 7.37 -10.80
C CYS A 81 3.83 8.81 -11.34
N LEU A 82 3.08 9.13 -12.39
CA LEU A 82 3.03 10.49 -12.92
C LEU A 82 2.47 11.47 -11.89
N TRP A 83 1.45 11.08 -11.16
CA TRP A 83 0.89 11.92 -10.10
C TRP A 83 1.87 12.14 -8.95
N ILE A 84 2.56 11.09 -8.48
CA ILE A 84 3.62 11.23 -7.45
C ILE A 84 4.72 12.19 -7.92
N LYS A 85 5.12 12.11 -9.19
CA LYS A 85 6.11 13.04 -9.76
C LYS A 85 5.65 14.51 -9.69
N GLU A 86 4.36 14.77 -9.92
CA GLU A 86 3.79 16.12 -9.78
C GLU A 86 3.72 16.55 -8.29
N LEU A 87 3.26 15.66 -7.42
CA LEU A 87 3.17 15.94 -5.97
C LEU A 87 4.53 16.24 -5.33
N ASN A 88 5.60 15.60 -5.77
CA ASN A 88 6.98 15.88 -5.32
C ASN A 88 7.46 17.31 -5.57
N LYS A 89 6.81 18.04 -6.50
CA LYS A 89 7.13 19.47 -6.72
C LYS A 89 6.66 20.34 -5.57
N THR A 90 5.57 19.94 -4.90
CA THR A 90 4.90 20.71 -3.84
C THR A 90 5.20 20.15 -2.46
N PHE A 91 5.11 18.83 -2.30
CA PHE A 91 5.25 18.14 -1.01
C PHE A 91 6.63 17.52 -0.88
N LYS A 92 7.32 17.80 0.23
CA LYS A 92 8.64 17.21 0.56
C LYS A 92 8.52 16.01 1.49
N LYS A 93 7.40 15.91 2.21
CA LYS A 93 7.10 14.84 3.15
C LYS A 93 5.88 14.10 2.64
N ILE A 94 6.09 12.91 2.06
CA ILE A 94 5.04 12.08 1.45
C ILE A 94 5.11 10.70 2.07
N ILE A 95 3.96 10.16 2.43
CA ILE A 95 3.75 8.75 2.78
C ILE A 95 2.72 8.17 1.81
N VAL A 96 3.06 7.07 1.17
CA VAL A 96 2.12 6.24 0.38
C VAL A 96 1.96 4.91 1.10
N LEU A 97 0.73 4.55 1.43
CA LEU A 97 0.43 3.33 2.16
C LEU A 97 -0.82 2.63 1.63
N GLY A 98 -0.99 1.37 1.96
CA GLY A 98 -2.17 0.57 1.62
C GLY A 98 -1.83 -0.77 0.99
N ASP A 99 -2.84 -1.38 0.35
CA ASP A 99 -2.68 -2.62 -0.40
C ASP A 99 -2.15 -2.32 -1.81
N PHE A 100 -0.86 -2.61 -2.00
CA PHE A 100 -0.21 -2.43 -3.30
C PHE A 100 -0.51 -3.57 -4.27
N ASN A 101 -1.01 -4.70 -3.78
CA ASN A 101 -1.17 -5.90 -4.59
C ASN A 101 0.13 -6.26 -5.37
N ILE A 102 1.30 -5.98 -4.78
CA ILE A 102 2.63 -6.30 -5.32
C ILE A 102 3.52 -6.75 -4.17
N ALA A 103 4.10 -7.95 -4.29
CA ALA A 103 5.16 -8.41 -3.42
C ALA A 103 6.52 -7.89 -3.94
N PRO A 104 7.23 -7.04 -3.17
CA PRO A 104 8.41 -6.33 -3.65
C PRO A 104 9.55 -7.24 -4.12
N THR A 105 9.83 -8.30 -3.35
CA THR A 105 10.96 -9.21 -3.59
C THR A 105 10.56 -10.66 -3.37
N ASP A 106 11.51 -11.57 -3.53
CA ASP A 106 11.32 -13.00 -3.26
C ASP A 106 11.26 -13.30 -1.74
N LEU A 107 11.75 -12.40 -0.88
CA LEU A 107 11.55 -12.48 0.57
C LEU A 107 10.09 -12.22 0.97
N ASP A 108 9.33 -11.56 0.11
CA ASP A 108 7.96 -11.13 0.38
C ASP A 108 6.91 -12.14 -0.09
N VAL A 109 7.33 -13.32 -0.49
CA VAL A 109 6.48 -14.45 -0.88
C VAL A 109 6.90 -15.73 -0.18
N HIS A 110 5.95 -16.57 0.18
CA HIS A 110 6.24 -17.83 0.89
C HIS A 110 6.99 -18.85 0.02
N ASP A 111 6.74 -18.85 -1.29
CA ASP A 111 7.37 -19.73 -2.26
C ASP A 111 7.73 -18.95 -3.55
N PRO A 112 8.98 -18.46 -3.68
CA PRO A 112 9.39 -17.68 -4.82
C PRO A 112 9.29 -18.40 -6.17
N VAL A 113 9.47 -19.73 -6.17
CA VAL A 113 9.37 -20.54 -7.40
C VAL A 113 7.91 -20.62 -7.84
N LEU A 114 6.99 -20.85 -6.91
CA LEU A 114 5.56 -20.91 -7.19
C LEU A 114 5.02 -19.56 -7.70
N TRP A 115 5.55 -18.44 -7.19
CA TRP A 115 5.08 -17.09 -7.50
C TRP A 115 5.85 -16.40 -8.61
N GLN A 116 6.89 -17.05 -9.15
CA GLN A 116 7.67 -16.49 -10.25
C GLN A 116 6.76 -16.17 -11.45
N ASP A 117 6.89 -14.94 -11.96
CA ASP A 117 6.15 -14.42 -13.13
C ASP A 117 4.61 -14.53 -13.03
N LYS A 118 4.06 -14.67 -11.81
CA LYS A 118 2.61 -14.53 -11.57
C LYS A 118 2.22 -13.10 -11.23
N THR A 119 0.95 -12.79 -11.36
CA THR A 119 0.36 -11.54 -10.85
C THR A 119 0.74 -11.36 -9.38
N LEU A 120 0.95 -10.14 -8.94
CA LEU A 120 1.50 -9.67 -7.67
C LEU A 120 3.04 -9.81 -7.57
N CYS A 121 3.69 -10.58 -8.47
CA CYS A 121 5.13 -10.86 -8.42
C CYS A 121 5.84 -10.67 -9.75
N SER A 122 5.14 -10.18 -10.78
CA SER A 122 5.71 -9.99 -12.11
C SER A 122 6.79 -8.89 -12.12
N LYS A 123 7.74 -9.00 -13.05
CA LYS A 123 8.77 -7.99 -13.26
C LYS A 123 8.18 -6.59 -13.55
N ARG A 124 7.05 -6.54 -14.26
CA ARG A 124 6.37 -5.27 -14.58
C ARG A 124 5.82 -4.60 -13.33
N GLU A 125 5.20 -5.36 -12.43
CA GLU A 125 4.66 -4.86 -11.16
C GLU A 125 5.78 -4.42 -10.22
N ARG A 126 6.83 -5.23 -10.06
CA ARG A 126 8.01 -4.88 -9.26
C ARG A 126 8.76 -3.67 -9.84
N GLY A 127 8.73 -3.49 -11.16
CA GLY A 127 9.25 -2.31 -11.85
C GLY A 127 8.62 -1.02 -11.34
N PHE A 128 7.30 -1.02 -11.10
CA PHE A 128 6.61 0.12 -10.53
C PHE A 128 7.15 0.54 -9.15
N LEU A 129 7.43 -0.41 -8.25
CA LEU A 129 8.03 -0.09 -6.95
C LEU A 129 9.43 0.51 -7.11
N LYS A 130 10.18 0.07 -8.13
CA LYS A 130 11.47 0.67 -8.48
C LYS A 130 11.29 2.11 -8.96
N ASP A 131 10.29 2.38 -9.81
CA ASP A 131 9.98 3.73 -10.30
C ASP A 131 9.62 4.66 -9.13
N LEU A 132 8.82 4.19 -8.15
CA LEU A 132 8.53 4.96 -6.94
C LEU A 132 9.78 5.25 -6.11
N LYS A 133 10.70 4.29 -6.01
CA LYS A 133 11.99 4.49 -5.33
C LYS A 133 12.84 5.54 -6.04
N GLU A 134 12.87 5.54 -7.38
CA GLU A 134 13.55 6.57 -8.18
C GLU A 134 12.93 7.96 -8.01
N LEU A 135 11.63 8.01 -7.68
CA LEU A 135 10.93 9.23 -7.29
C LEU A 135 11.16 9.64 -5.82
N GLY A 136 12.01 8.92 -5.08
CA GLY A 136 12.38 9.23 -3.70
C GLY A 136 11.48 8.64 -2.62
N LEU A 137 10.61 7.68 -2.97
CA LEU A 137 9.78 6.95 -2.01
C LEU A 137 10.45 5.62 -1.63
N ILE A 138 10.81 5.48 -0.37
CA ILE A 138 11.56 4.35 0.18
C ILE A 138 10.59 3.47 0.97
N GLU A 139 10.63 2.17 0.76
CA GLU A 139 9.80 1.18 1.47
C GLU A 139 10.34 1.02 2.90
N THR A 140 9.48 1.30 3.88
CA THR A 140 9.89 1.48 5.28
C THR A 140 10.28 0.19 5.97
N PHE A 141 9.58 -0.93 5.69
CA PHE A 141 9.85 -2.20 6.34
C PHE A 141 11.25 -2.72 5.97
N ARG A 142 11.60 -2.72 4.69
CA ARG A 142 12.91 -3.17 4.22
C ARG A 142 14.04 -2.20 4.55
N GLN A 143 13.72 -0.95 4.83
CA GLN A 143 14.71 0.01 5.33
C GLN A 143 15.16 -0.30 6.77
N ILE A 144 14.28 -0.88 7.59
CA ILE A 144 14.53 -1.21 8.99
C ILE A 144 14.96 -2.67 9.15
N ASP A 145 14.35 -3.58 8.37
CA ASP A 145 14.58 -5.02 8.45
C ASP A 145 14.73 -5.59 7.04
N GLU A 146 16.00 -5.71 6.58
CA GLU A 146 16.32 -6.15 5.22
C GLU A 146 16.02 -7.64 5.00
N ASP A 147 16.16 -8.48 6.02
CA ASP A 147 16.28 -9.93 5.87
C ASP A 147 15.05 -10.72 6.34
N THR A 148 14.24 -10.17 7.24
CA THR A 148 13.11 -10.89 7.81
C THR A 148 12.03 -11.17 6.79
N ARG A 149 11.62 -12.43 6.69
CA ARG A 149 10.41 -12.82 5.97
C ARG A 149 9.18 -12.45 6.79
N ALA A 150 8.41 -11.50 6.27
CA ALA A 150 7.12 -11.11 6.82
C ALA A 150 6.05 -11.14 5.73
N PHE A 151 4.83 -11.44 6.12
CA PHE A 151 3.69 -11.45 5.21
C PHE A 151 2.57 -10.61 5.79
N THR A 152 1.77 -10.01 4.92
CA THR A 152 0.63 -9.18 5.30
C THR A 152 -0.69 -9.76 4.82
N TRP A 153 -0.68 -10.72 3.88
CA TRP A 153 -1.86 -11.34 3.31
C TRP A 153 -1.72 -12.87 3.22
N TRP A 154 -2.82 -13.58 3.50
CA TRP A 154 -2.94 -15.04 3.37
C TRP A 154 -4.33 -15.40 2.86
N ASP A 155 -4.42 -16.11 1.73
CA ASP A 155 -5.70 -16.60 1.20
C ASP A 155 -6.47 -17.36 2.31
N TYR A 156 -7.78 -17.14 2.41
CA TYR A 156 -8.64 -17.88 3.32
C TYR A 156 -8.68 -19.38 3.02
N ARG A 157 -8.45 -19.74 1.75
CA ARG A 157 -8.49 -21.14 1.29
C ARG A 157 -7.22 -21.89 1.66
N GLY A 158 -7.36 -23.22 1.76
CA GLY A 158 -6.22 -24.12 1.93
C GLY A 158 -5.50 -24.03 3.28
N GLY A 159 -6.03 -23.26 4.25
CA GLY A 159 -5.40 -23.03 5.54
C GLY A 159 -4.08 -22.27 5.44
N SER A 160 -4.01 -21.32 4.49
CA SER A 160 -2.78 -20.61 4.14
C SER A 160 -2.17 -19.88 5.33
N PHE A 161 -2.97 -19.25 6.20
CA PHE A 161 -2.45 -18.58 7.38
C PHE A 161 -1.75 -19.58 8.33
N ARG A 162 -2.39 -20.72 8.63
CA ARG A 162 -1.80 -21.74 9.51
C ARG A 162 -0.51 -22.35 8.97
N LYS A 163 -0.39 -22.43 7.63
CA LYS A 163 0.81 -22.93 6.94
C LYS A 163 1.84 -21.83 6.70
N ASN A 164 1.52 -20.60 7.04
CA ASN A 164 2.29 -19.39 6.73
C ASN A 164 2.58 -19.22 5.23
N HIS A 165 1.61 -19.60 4.38
CA HIS A 165 1.69 -19.40 2.93
C HIS A 165 1.15 -18.01 2.57
N GLY A 166 1.90 -16.98 2.91
CA GLY A 166 1.52 -15.57 2.75
C GLY A 166 2.35 -14.82 1.72
N LEU A 167 1.92 -13.58 1.48
CA LEU A 167 2.63 -12.55 0.72
C LEU A 167 2.64 -11.26 1.53
N ARG A 168 3.67 -10.44 1.37
CA ARG A 168 3.70 -9.07 1.87
C ARG A 168 3.36 -8.12 0.72
N ILE A 169 2.13 -7.63 0.71
CA ILE A 169 1.55 -6.79 -0.34
C ILE A 169 0.97 -5.47 0.19
N ASP A 170 0.82 -5.35 1.51
CA ASP A 170 0.50 -4.11 2.17
C ASP A 170 1.80 -3.43 2.56
N LEU A 171 2.03 -2.24 2.03
CA LEU A 171 3.30 -1.53 2.14
C LEU A 171 3.10 -0.11 2.66
N ILE A 172 4.16 0.42 3.27
CA ILE A 172 4.27 1.84 3.60
C ILE A 172 5.57 2.35 2.96
N LEU A 173 5.45 3.32 2.06
CA LEU A 173 6.57 4.02 1.45
C LEU A 173 6.61 5.44 1.98
N ALA A 174 7.80 5.95 2.30
CA ALA A 174 7.99 7.30 2.79
C ALA A 174 9.06 8.04 1.97
N SER A 175 8.91 9.36 1.84
CA SER A 175 9.94 10.18 1.24
C SER A 175 11.25 10.14 2.05
N ALA A 176 12.39 10.29 1.37
CA ALA A 176 13.71 10.24 2.01
C ALA A 176 13.83 11.18 3.21
N THR A 177 13.16 12.33 3.18
CA THR A 177 13.11 13.30 4.28
C THR A 177 12.36 12.80 5.53
N LEU A 178 11.56 11.74 5.42
CA LEU A 178 10.85 11.13 6.55
C LEU A 178 11.53 9.86 7.05
N ILE A 179 12.28 9.17 6.22
CA ILE A 179 12.91 7.88 6.56
C ILE A 179 13.79 7.99 7.81
N GLU A 180 14.56 9.07 7.95
CA GLU A 180 15.45 9.31 9.10
C GLU A 180 14.68 9.47 10.42
N HIS A 181 13.39 9.75 10.36
CA HIS A 181 12.50 9.93 11.50
C HIS A 181 11.62 8.70 11.77
N ILE A 182 11.75 7.61 10.99
CA ILE A 182 10.99 6.38 11.20
C ILE A 182 11.83 5.43 12.04
N SER A 183 11.39 5.21 13.28
CA SER A 183 12.08 4.35 14.25
C SER A 183 11.57 2.90 14.22
N GLU A 184 10.33 2.66 13.78
CA GLU A 184 9.75 1.32 13.68
C GLU A 184 8.94 1.16 12.39
N SER A 185 9.01 -0.04 11.80
CA SER A 185 8.10 -0.49 10.76
C SER A 185 7.79 -1.98 11.00
N SER A 186 6.52 -2.32 11.15
CA SER A 186 6.14 -3.66 11.61
C SER A 186 4.86 -4.17 10.96
N VAL A 187 4.68 -5.50 11.03
CA VAL A 187 3.46 -6.21 10.65
C VAL A 187 2.86 -6.84 11.89
N ASP A 188 1.63 -6.48 12.24
CA ASP A 188 0.91 -7.11 13.35
C ASP A 188 0.06 -8.28 12.86
N VAL A 189 0.53 -9.50 13.07
CA VAL A 189 -0.18 -10.73 12.68
C VAL A 189 -1.25 -11.14 13.69
N THR A 190 -1.33 -10.50 14.86
CA THR A 190 -2.25 -10.87 15.96
C THR A 190 -3.72 -10.89 15.50
N PRO A 191 -4.23 -9.90 14.75
CA PRO A 191 -5.62 -9.88 14.29
C PRO A 191 -5.98 -11.06 13.39
N ARG A 192 -5.01 -11.68 12.71
CA ARG A 192 -5.24 -12.87 11.88
C ARG A 192 -5.66 -14.10 12.70
N GLY A 193 -5.39 -14.11 14.00
CA GLY A 193 -5.81 -15.17 14.93
C GLY A 193 -7.19 -14.94 15.56
N TRP A 194 -7.88 -13.82 15.29
CA TRP A 194 -9.18 -13.51 15.87
C TRP A 194 -10.33 -14.29 15.22
N GLU A 195 -11.51 -14.24 15.84
CA GLU A 195 -12.73 -14.78 15.23
C GLU A 195 -13.10 -13.95 13.99
N LYS A 196 -13.33 -14.59 12.84
CA LYS A 196 -13.64 -13.95 11.54
C LYS A 196 -12.64 -12.86 11.14
N PRO A 197 -11.33 -13.16 11.08
CA PRO A 197 -10.32 -12.17 10.81
C PRO A 197 -10.37 -11.70 9.34
N SER A 198 -9.77 -10.52 9.06
CA SER A 198 -9.38 -10.16 7.69
C SER A 198 -8.39 -11.17 7.13
N ASP A 199 -8.27 -11.31 5.81
CA ASP A 199 -7.17 -12.02 5.16
C ASP A 199 -5.86 -11.20 5.13
N HIS A 200 -5.91 -9.92 5.50
CA HIS A 200 -4.75 -9.05 5.69
C HIS A 200 -4.41 -8.83 7.16
N ALA A 201 -3.14 -8.58 7.44
CA ALA A 201 -2.62 -8.10 8.72
C ALA A 201 -2.27 -6.61 8.63
N PRO A 202 -2.51 -5.82 9.68
CA PRO A 202 -2.11 -4.43 9.74
C PRO A 202 -0.60 -4.23 9.61
N VAL A 203 -0.21 -3.16 8.90
CA VAL A 203 1.16 -2.65 8.86
C VAL A 203 1.23 -1.29 9.55
N SER A 204 2.32 -1.00 10.23
CA SER A 204 2.48 0.24 10.96
C SER A 204 3.90 0.80 10.89
N ILE A 205 4.02 2.10 11.06
CA ILE A 205 5.28 2.80 11.29
C ILE A 205 5.16 3.71 12.50
N LEU A 206 6.26 3.92 13.20
CA LEU A 206 6.40 4.95 14.20
C LEU A 206 7.31 6.05 13.67
N ILE A 207 6.81 7.30 13.70
CA ILE A 207 7.55 8.48 13.25
C ILE A 207 7.85 9.34 14.47
N ASP A 208 9.11 9.55 14.76
CA ASP A 208 9.57 10.46 15.81
C ASP A 208 9.41 11.92 15.31
N THR A 209 8.60 12.72 16.02
CA THR A 209 8.25 14.11 15.66
C THR A 209 8.88 15.13 16.59
#